data_e2f83c8d808150036c4525cd08f9f8c3
#
_entry.id   e2f83c8d808150036c4525cd08f9f8c3
#
_cell.length_a   1.000
_cell.length_b   1.000
_cell.length_c   1.000
_cell.angle_alpha   90.00
_cell.angle_beta   90.00
_cell.angle_gamma   90.00
#
_symmetry.space_group_name_H-M   'P 1'
#
loop_
_entity.id
_entity.type
_entity.pdbx_description
1 polymer ?
#
loop_
_entity_poly.entity_id
_entity_poly.type
_entity_poly.pdbx_seq_one_letter_code
_entity_poly.pdbx_strand_id
1 'polypeptide(L)'
;MDRELGLRERKKLQTRQLIADTARRLFIERGFDAVPVAAIAREADVSEATVFNYFPSKEDLVYQGLEAFETELLAAVRDRPAGESIIAAFGRFVLEPRGFLAAGDEAAARLLTQASKMIASSPALLAREQQIYARYTASLAALIADDTNAEVGDLRPRAAANALMGVHRTLIDFVRCQLTGQAVDRVRIAAEVKARGQQALDLLVAGLGTYGAKSATGSL
;
A
#
# COMPACT_ATOMS: atom_id res chain seq x y z
N MET A 1 17.42 -10.10 -16.62
CA MET A 1 18.83 -10.12 -16.18
C MET A 1 18.83 -9.68 -14.71
N ASP A 2 18.65 -10.66 -13.82
CA ASP A 2 18.66 -10.42 -12.38
C ASP A 2 20.07 -9.96 -11.95
N ARG A 3 20.13 -8.71 -11.51
CA ARG A 3 21.33 -8.19 -10.87
C ARG A 3 21.41 -8.86 -9.50
N GLU A 4 22.29 -9.83 -9.31
CA GLU A 4 22.56 -10.41 -8.00
C GLU A 4 22.87 -9.28 -7.01
N LEU A 5 21.98 -9.13 -6.02
CA LEU A 5 22.18 -8.19 -4.92
C LEU A 5 23.51 -8.51 -4.23
N GLY A 6 24.34 -7.52 -4.01
CA GLY A 6 25.61 -7.70 -3.30
C GLY A 6 25.39 -8.27 -1.91
N LEU A 7 26.39 -8.98 -1.35
CA LEU A 7 26.31 -9.61 -0.03
C LEU A 7 25.82 -8.65 1.07
N ARG A 8 26.23 -7.38 1.00
CA ARG A 8 25.84 -6.33 1.95
C ARG A 8 24.33 -6.02 1.86
N GLU A 9 23.79 -5.93 0.66
CA GLU A 9 22.36 -5.67 0.45
C GLU A 9 21.51 -6.87 0.87
N ARG A 10 21.95 -8.09 0.56
CA ARG A 10 21.26 -9.31 1.03
C ARG A 10 21.22 -9.36 2.55
N LYS A 11 22.33 -9.09 3.25
CA LYS A 11 22.38 -9.03 4.72
C LYS A 11 21.46 -7.92 5.25
N LYS A 12 21.40 -6.76 4.62
CA LYS A 12 20.51 -5.67 5.00
C LYS A 12 19.03 -6.09 4.91
N LEU A 13 18.64 -6.74 3.82
CA LEU A 13 17.27 -7.25 3.65
C LEU A 13 16.94 -8.35 4.65
N GLN A 14 17.87 -9.27 4.91
CA GLN A 14 17.69 -10.33 5.92
C GLN A 14 17.48 -9.77 7.32
N THR A 15 18.30 -8.79 7.73
CA THR A 15 18.15 -8.13 9.04
C THR A 15 16.82 -7.37 9.13
N ARG A 16 16.43 -6.64 8.07
CA ARG A 16 15.13 -5.95 8.01
C ARG A 16 13.99 -6.95 8.19
N GLN A 17 14.03 -8.09 7.47
CA GLN A 17 13.01 -9.11 7.55
C GLN A 17 12.95 -9.76 8.94
N LEU A 18 14.10 -10.09 9.54
CA LEU A 18 14.17 -10.65 10.86
C LEU A 18 13.52 -9.75 11.93
N ILE A 19 13.87 -8.46 11.93
CA ILE A 19 13.27 -7.48 12.86
C ILE A 19 11.76 -7.42 12.65
N ALA A 20 11.33 -7.39 11.42
CA ALA A 20 9.94 -7.30 11.04
C ALA A 20 9.10 -8.52 11.46
N ASP A 21 9.62 -9.72 11.24
CA ASP A 21 8.93 -10.96 11.61
C ASP A 21 8.89 -11.12 13.14
N THR A 22 9.98 -10.74 13.82
CA THR A 22 10.04 -10.71 15.28
C THR A 22 9.00 -9.76 15.86
N ALA A 23 8.92 -8.53 15.33
CA ALA A 23 7.92 -7.53 15.75
C ALA A 23 6.49 -8.03 15.53
N ARG A 24 6.20 -8.58 14.34
CA ARG A 24 4.89 -9.14 14.01
C ARG A 24 4.46 -10.21 15.00
N ARG A 25 5.34 -11.18 15.28
CA ARG A 25 5.08 -12.23 16.24
C ARG A 25 4.78 -11.67 17.64
N LEU A 26 5.61 -10.77 18.14
CA LEU A 26 5.43 -10.16 19.46
C LEU A 26 4.14 -9.35 19.54
N PHE A 27 3.81 -8.58 18.50
CA PHE A 27 2.57 -7.80 18.44
C PHE A 27 1.31 -8.68 18.43
N ILE A 28 1.36 -9.82 17.76
CA ILE A 28 0.26 -10.80 17.76
C ILE A 28 0.10 -11.46 19.13
N GLU A 29 1.19 -11.81 19.79
CA GLU A 29 1.18 -12.49 21.08
C GLU A 29 0.76 -11.58 22.23
N ARG A 30 1.17 -10.32 22.22
CA ARG A 30 1.10 -9.41 23.40
C ARG A 30 0.34 -8.12 23.15
N GLY A 31 -0.06 -7.85 21.91
CA GLY A 31 -0.64 -6.58 21.48
C GLY A 31 0.41 -5.51 21.14
N PHE A 32 0.04 -4.60 20.25
CA PHE A 32 0.95 -3.55 19.77
C PHE A 32 1.46 -2.67 20.92
N ASP A 33 0.57 -2.13 21.73
CA ASP A 33 0.92 -1.12 22.74
C ASP A 33 1.81 -1.69 23.84
N ALA A 34 1.64 -2.97 24.21
CA ALA A 34 2.38 -3.64 25.28
C ALA A 34 3.82 -4.05 24.91
N VAL A 35 4.20 -4.00 23.62
CA VAL A 35 5.55 -4.42 23.17
C VAL A 35 6.45 -3.21 22.95
N PRO A 36 7.46 -2.95 23.81
CA PRO A 36 8.44 -1.89 23.56
C PRO A 36 9.44 -2.31 22.48
N VAL A 37 10.04 -1.32 21.80
CA VAL A 37 11.07 -1.57 20.75
C VAL A 37 12.27 -2.33 21.31
N ALA A 38 12.66 -2.05 22.57
CA ALA A 38 13.71 -2.78 23.28
C ALA A 38 13.47 -4.29 23.35
N ALA A 39 12.22 -4.75 23.51
CA ALA A 39 11.88 -6.17 23.49
C ALA A 39 12.05 -6.78 22.11
N ILE A 40 11.68 -6.04 21.06
CA ILE A 40 11.87 -6.48 19.67
C ILE A 40 13.37 -6.60 19.36
N ALA A 41 14.14 -5.56 19.71
CA ALA A 41 15.59 -5.53 19.49
C ALA A 41 16.29 -6.72 20.16
N ARG A 42 15.98 -6.98 21.44
CA ARG A 42 16.53 -8.11 22.18
C ARG A 42 16.18 -9.47 21.55
N GLU A 43 14.93 -9.65 21.12
CA GLU A 43 14.46 -10.90 20.54
C GLU A 43 15.01 -11.13 19.13
N ALA A 44 15.30 -10.05 18.39
CA ALA A 44 15.90 -10.10 17.07
C ALA A 44 17.45 -10.09 17.10
N ASP A 45 18.05 -10.10 18.31
CA ASP A 45 19.50 -10.03 18.53
C ASP A 45 20.16 -8.82 17.82
N VAL A 46 19.54 -7.64 17.96
CA VAL A 46 20.06 -6.38 17.44
C VAL A 46 19.95 -5.28 18.49
N SER A 47 20.62 -4.14 18.28
CA SER A 47 20.41 -2.94 19.12
C SER A 47 19.10 -2.22 18.74
N GLU A 48 18.52 -1.45 19.68
CA GLU A 48 17.38 -0.56 19.39
C GLU A 48 17.73 0.45 18.28
N ALA A 49 18.95 0.98 18.29
CA ALA A 49 19.43 1.86 17.22
C ALA A 49 19.39 1.16 15.86
N THR A 50 19.70 -0.15 15.81
CA THR A 50 19.58 -0.93 14.59
C THR A 50 18.13 -1.04 14.14
N VAL A 51 17.18 -1.27 15.07
CA VAL A 51 15.75 -1.29 14.73
C VAL A 51 15.33 0.04 14.11
N PHE A 52 15.66 1.18 14.74
CA PHE A 52 15.31 2.52 14.24
C PHE A 52 16.01 2.89 12.92
N ASN A 53 17.18 2.32 12.62
CA ASN A 53 17.83 2.49 11.32
C ASN A 53 17.06 1.84 10.16
N TYR A 54 16.28 0.78 10.45
CA TYR A 54 15.45 0.10 9.46
C TYR A 54 13.98 0.56 9.46
N PHE A 55 13.48 0.97 10.61
CA PHE A 55 12.08 1.34 10.84
C PHE A 55 12.04 2.61 11.69
N PRO A 56 11.81 3.79 11.09
CA PRO A 56 11.87 5.09 11.78
C PRO A 56 10.95 5.20 13.00
N SER A 57 9.87 4.42 13.03
CA SER A 57 8.95 4.35 14.17
C SER A 57 8.54 2.90 14.46
N LYS A 58 7.96 2.68 15.65
CA LYS A 58 7.39 1.38 16.04
C LYS A 58 6.23 0.98 15.12
N GLU A 59 5.44 1.95 14.71
CA GLU A 59 4.31 1.79 13.80
C GLU A 59 4.76 1.27 12.43
N ASP A 60 5.93 1.68 11.95
CA ASP A 60 6.48 1.24 10.66
C ASP A 60 6.78 -0.26 10.61
N LEU A 61 6.95 -0.91 11.76
CA LEU A 61 7.08 -2.37 11.87
C LEU A 61 5.78 -3.10 11.49
N VAL A 62 4.64 -2.43 11.63
CA VAL A 62 3.33 -2.98 11.23
C VAL A 62 3.07 -2.75 9.75
N TYR A 63 3.48 -1.61 9.20
CA TYR A 63 3.20 -1.18 7.84
C TYR A 63 4.32 -1.50 6.85
N GLN A 64 4.85 -2.72 6.93
CA GLN A 64 5.92 -3.15 6.03
C GLN A 64 5.43 -3.30 4.58
N GLY A 65 6.30 -3.03 3.63
CA GLY A 65 6.01 -3.19 2.20
C GLY A 65 5.22 -2.02 1.59
N LEU A 66 4.76 -1.05 2.39
CA LEU A 66 4.01 0.08 1.87
C LEU A 66 4.86 1.03 1.02
N GLU A 67 6.18 1.09 1.24
CA GLU A 67 7.10 1.84 0.36
C GLU A 67 7.19 1.21 -1.03
N ALA A 68 7.21 -0.12 -1.10
CA ALA A 68 7.18 -0.84 -2.37
C ALA A 68 5.86 -0.58 -3.11
N PHE A 69 4.72 -0.62 -2.39
CA PHE A 69 3.42 -0.31 -2.97
C PHE A 69 3.37 1.11 -3.57
N GLU A 70 3.86 2.12 -2.84
CA GLU A 70 3.93 3.50 -3.35
C GLU A 70 4.76 3.59 -4.63
N THR A 71 5.95 3.00 -4.61
CA THR A 71 6.85 3.00 -5.77
C THR A 71 6.23 2.32 -6.99
N GLU A 72 5.61 1.16 -6.80
CA GLU A 72 4.95 0.42 -7.87
C GLU A 72 3.71 1.14 -8.42
N LEU A 73 2.90 1.76 -7.54
CA LEU A 73 1.75 2.56 -7.95
C LEU A 73 2.18 3.74 -8.82
N LEU A 74 3.17 4.50 -8.36
CA LEU A 74 3.69 5.66 -9.10
C LEU A 74 4.31 5.24 -10.43
N ALA A 75 5.02 4.12 -10.47
CA ALA A 75 5.56 3.56 -11.71
C ALA A 75 4.43 3.15 -12.67
N ALA A 76 3.40 2.45 -12.18
CA ALA A 76 2.27 2.01 -13.01
C ALA A 76 1.52 3.20 -13.65
N VAL A 77 1.41 4.32 -12.95
CA VAL A 77 0.80 5.54 -13.48
C VAL A 77 1.74 6.29 -14.41
N ARG A 78 3.03 6.43 -14.06
CA ARG A 78 4.04 7.13 -14.87
C ARG A 78 4.28 6.44 -16.21
N ASP A 79 4.49 5.13 -16.15
CA ASP A 79 4.92 4.30 -17.29
C ASP A 79 3.74 3.73 -18.08
N ARG A 80 2.55 4.32 -17.91
CA ARG A 80 1.35 3.90 -18.64
C ARG A 80 1.51 4.13 -20.14
N PRO A 81 0.90 3.27 -20.98
CA PRO A 81 0.93 3.44 -22.44
C PRO A 81 0.35 4.79 -22.90
N ALA A 82 0.81 5.27 -24.04
CA ALA A 82 0.22 6.44 -24.68
C ALA A 82 -1.28 6.21 -24.94
N GLY A 83 -2.10 7.21 -24.61
CA GLY A 83 -3.56 7.12 -24.73
C GLY A 83 -4.25 6.50 -23.49
N GLU A 84 -3.54 5.83 -22.59
CA GLU A 84 -4.12 5.37 -21.32
C GLU A 84 -4.28 6.55 -20.35
N SER A 85 -5.47 6.70 -19.76
CA SER A 85 -5.70 7.71 -18.72
C SER A 85 -5.09 7.32 -17.38
N ILE A 86 -4.84 8.31 -16.52
CA ILE A 86 -4.37 8.08 -15.14
C ILE A 86 -5.30 7.16 -14.37
N ILE A 87 -6.62 7.36 -14.48
CA ILE A 87 -7.61 6.53 -13.79
C ILE A 87 -7.59 5.08 -14.28
N ALA A 88 -7.35 4.84 -15.58
CA ALA A 88 -7.24 3.48 -16.12
C ALA A 88 -5.98 2.78 -15.60
N ALA A 89 -4.82 3.45 -15.63
CA ALA A 89 -3.56 2.92 -15.10
C ALA A 89 -3.63 2.64 -13.60
N PHE A 90 -4.20 3.58 -12.83
CA PHE A 90 -4.44 3.40 -11.40
C PHE A 90 -5.36 2.20 -11.15
N GLY A 91 -6.49 2.11 -11.86
CA GLY A 91 -7.45 1.02 -11.73
C GLY A 91 -6.83 -0.33 -12.04
N ARG A 92 -6.11 -0.45 -13.15
CA ARG A 92 -5.36 -1.66 -13.53
C ARG A 92 -4.42 -2.10 -12.40
N PHE A 93 -3.73 -1.15 -11.75
CA PHE A 93 -2.80 -1.46 -10.66
C PHE A 93 -3.51 -1.88 -9.38
N VAL A 94 -4.53 -1.13 -8.91
CA VAL A 94 -5.15 -1.40 -7.59
C VAL A 94 -6.15 -2.54 -7.61
N LEU A 95 -6.70 -2.91 -8.78
CA LEU A 95 -7.64 -4.02 -8.93
C LEU A 95 -6.95 -5.37 -9.18
N GLU A 96 -5.64 -5.35 -9.46
CA GLU A 96 -4.87 -6.58 -9.57
C GLU A 96 -4.71 -7.21 -8.17
N PRO A 97 -5.05 -8.51 -8.00
CA PRO A 97 -4.86 -9.19 -6.74
C PRO A 97 -3.40 -9.17 -6.30
N ARG A 98 -3.13 -8.73 -5.06
CA ARG A 98 -1.79 -8.62 -4.48
C ARG A 98 -1.73 -9.28 -3.10
N GLY A 99 -0.53 -9.65 -2.67
CA GLY A 99 -0.30 -10.23 -1.35
C GLY A 99 -1.25 -11.39 -1.07
N PHE A 100 -2.00 -11.32 0.02
CA PHE A 100 -2.97 -12.34 0.40
C PHE A 100 -3.97 -12.67 -0.70
N LEU A 101 -4.50 -11.67 -1.42
CA LEU A 101 -5.50 -11.90 -2.47
C LEU A 101 -4.93 -12.63 -3.69
N ALA A 102 -3.65 -12.49 -3.97
CA ALA A 102 -2.98 -13.18 -5.08
C ALA A 102 -2.69 -14.66 -4.77
N ALA A 103 -2.05 -14.93 -3.62
CA ALA A 103 -1.47 -16.24 -3.32
C ALA A 103 -1.54 -16.63 -1.84
N GLY A 104 -2.38 -15.95 -1.03
CA GLY A 104 -2.48 -16.23 0.41
C GLY A 104 -3.15 -17.57 0.71
N ASP A 105 -2.67 -18.22 1.74
CA ASP A 105 -3.28 -19.38 2.37
C ASP A 105 -4.08 -18.98 3.63
N GLU A 106 -4.57 -19.99 4.35
CA GLU A 106 -5.34 -19.77 5.58
C GLU A 106 -4.50 -19.12 6.69
N ALA A 107 -3.19 -19.40 6.76
CA ALA A 107 -2.28 -18.77 7.71
C ALA A 107 -2.11 -17.28 7.41
N ALA A 108 -1.93 -16.92 6.14
CA ALA A 108 -1.88 -15.53 5.70
C ALA A 108 -3.20 -14.78 5.98
N ALA A 109 -4.36 -15.44 5.80
CA ALA A 109 -5.66 -14.87 6.16
C ALA A 109 -5.75 -14.55 7.67
N ARG A 110 -5.33 -15.49 8.52
CA ARG A 110 -5.31 -15.28 9.98
C ARG A 110 -4.40 -14.12 10.37
N LEU A 111 -3.19 -14.05 9.81
CA LEU A 111 -2.24 -12.95 10.08
C LEU A 111 -2.81 -11.60 9.66
N LEU A 112 -3.43 -11.51 8.50
CA LEU A 112 -4.05 -10.28 8.02
C LEU A 112 -5.25 -9.86 8.88
N THR A 113 -6.06 -10.82 9.33
CA THR A 113 -7.17 -10.57 10.25
C THR A 113 -6.67 -10.01 11.58
N GLN A 114 -5.62 -10.61 12.15
CA GLN A 114 -5.01 -10.15 13.41
C GLN A 114 -4.42 -8.76 13.26
N ALA A 115 -3.68 -8.50 12.17
CA ALA A 115 -3.14 -7.18 11.87
C ALA A 115 -4.25 -6.14 11.72
N SER A 116 -5.33 -6.45 11.02
CA SER A 116 -6.48 -5.55 10.84
C SER A 116 -7.15 -5.19 12.16
N LYS A 117 -7.35 -6.18 13.06
CA LYS A 117 -7.89 -5.94 14.41
C LYS A 117 -6.95 -5.08 15.25
N MET A 118 -5.66 -5.34 15.20
CA MET A 118 -4.63 -4.58 15.91
C MET A 118 -4.61 -3.12 15.44
N ILE A 119 -4.64 -2.87 14.13
CA ILE A 119 -4.70 -1.53 13.56
C ILE A 119 -5.97 -0.81 14.03
N ALA A 120 -7.12 -1.45 13.94
CA ALA A 120 -8.42 -0.86 14.33
C ALA A 120 -8.50 -0.50 15.82
N SER A 121 -7.74 -1.18 16.68
CA SER A 121 -7.75 -0.96 18.13
C SER A 121 -6.69 0.02 18.63
N SER A 122 -5.70 0.43 17.81
CA SER A 122 -4.62 1.33 18.21
C SER A 122 -4.75 2.71 17.56
N PRO A 123 -5.01 3.79 18.32
CA PRO A 123 -5.02 5.15 17.79
C PRO A 123 -3.70 5.55 17.11
N ALA A 124 -2.56 5.08 17.64
CA ALA A 124 -1.24 5.36 17.07
C ALA A 124 -1.11 4.73 15.67
N LEU A 125 -1.56 3.48 15.49
CA LEU A 125 -1.55 2.82 14.19
C LEU A 125 -2.52 3.48 13.20
N LEU A 126 -3.72 3.85 13.63
CA LEU A 126 -4.66 4.58 12.79
C LEU A 126 -4.09 5.94 12.34
N ALA A 127 -3.45 6.68 13.24
CA ALA A 127 -2.79 7.94 12.90
C ALA A 127 -1.64 7.73 11.89
N ARG A 128 -0.83 6.68 12.08
CA ARG A 128 0.24 6.34 11.15
C ARG A 128 -0.30 5.96 9.78
N GLU A 129 -1.36 5.18 9.72
CA GLU A 129 -2.03 4.83 8.47
C GLU A 129 -2.50 6.07 7.70
N GLN A 130 -3.11 7.04 8.40
CA GLN A 130 -3.52 8.30 7.78
C GLN A 130 -2.32 9.09 7.22
N GLN A 131 -1.19 9.13 7.92
CA GLN A 131 0.04 9.77 7.43
C GLN A 131 0.56 9.09 6.15
N ILE A 132 0.53 7.76 6.10
CA ILE A 132 0.93 6.98 4.93
C ILE A 132 0.03 7.30 3.74
N TYR A 133 -1.29 7.29 3.91
CA TYR A 133 -2.22 7.67 2.85
C TYR A 133 -2.07 9.12 2.39
N ALA A 134 -1.81 10.04 3.33
CA ALA A 134 -1.54 11.44 2.99
C ALA A 134 -0.28 11.58 2.14
N ARG A 135 0.78 10.84 2.45
CA ARG A 135 2.01 10.78 1.66
C ARG A 135 1.76 10.24 0.25
N TYR A 136 1.08 9.09 0.12
CA TYR A 136 0.73 8.51 -1.18
C TYR A 136 -0.08 9.46 -2.05
N THR A 137 -1.06 10.12 -1.43
CA THR A 137 -1.87 11.12 -2.13
C THR A 137 -1.03 12.31 -2.60
N ALA A 138 -0.07 12.76 -1.79
CA ALA A 138 0.82 13.86 -2.16
C ALA A 138 1.76 13.45 -3.31
N SER A 139 2.36 12.26 -3.24
CA SER A 139 3.24 11.74 -4.29
C SER A 139 2.49 11.53 -5.61
N LEU A 140 1.27 10.97 -5.54
CA LEU A 140 0.42 10.81 -6.73
C LEU A 140 -0.01 12.16 -7.30
N ALA A 141 -0.36 13.13 -6.46
CA ALA A 141 -0.73 14.49 -6.91
C ALA A 141 0.43 15.19 -7.60
N ALA A 142 1.66 15.06 -7.08
CA ALA A 142 2.86 15.62 -7.71
C ALA A 142 3.09 14.97 -9.09
N LEU A 143 3.00 13.65 -9.18
CA LEU A 143 3.13 12.94 -10.46
C LEU A 143 2.07 13.40 -11.47
N ILE A 144 0.82 13.57 -11.04
CA ILE A 144 -0.27 14.05 -11.90
C ILE A 144 -0.01 15.49 -12.35
N ALA A 145 0.47 16.36 -11.45
CA ALA A 145 0.79 17.74 -11.78
C ALA A 145 1.89 17.82 -12.84
N ASP A 146 2.95 17.07 -12.69
CA ASP A 146 4.05 16.98 -13.66
C ASP A 146 3.56 16.46 -15.02
N ASP A 147 2.76 15.39 -15.02
CA ASP A 147 2.25 14.76 -16.25
C ASP A 147 1.26 15.63 -17.01
N THR A 148 0.52 16.49 -16.32
CA THR A 148 -0.48 17.41 -16.92
C THR A 148 0.04 18.82 -17.14
N ASN A 149 1.31 19.10 -16.82
CA ASN A 149 1.91 20.43 -16.83
C ASN A 149 1.03 21.44 -16.07
N ALA A 150 0.56 21.06 -14.88
CA ALA A 150 -0.35 21.88 -14.09
C ALA A 150 0.35 23.16 -13.58
N GLU A 151 -0.35 24.28 -13.62
CA GLU A 151 0.14 25.56 -13.08
C GLU A 151 0.26 25.51 -11.55
N VAL A 152 1.12 26.38 -11.01
CA VAL A 152 1.26 26.55 -9.57
C VAL A 152 -0.08 26.98 -8.97
N GLY A 153 -0.58 26.21 -8.00
CA GLY A 153 -1.87 26.47 -7.36
C GLY A 153 -3.06 25.75 -8.01
N ASP A 154 -2.86 24.99 -9.09
CA ASP A 154 -3.93 24.16 -9.66
C ASP A 154 -4.32 23.04 -8.67
N LEU A 155 -5.58 23.01 -8.27
CA LEU A 155 -6.13 22.05 -7.34
C LEU A 155 -6.52 20.70 -7.97
N ARG A 156 -6.62 20.64 -9.30
CA ARG A 156 -7.09 19.44 -10.03
C ARG A 156 -6.20 18.21 -9.78
N PRO A 157 -4.86 18.29 -9.82
CA PRO A 157 -4.00 17.13 -9.52
C PRO A 157 -4.25 16.57 -8.12
N ARG A 158 -4.39 17.45 -7.13
CA ARG A 158 -4.65 17.06 -5.75
C ARG A 158 -6.05 16.46 -5.58
N ALA A 159 -7.06 17.03 -6.22
CA ALA A 159 -8.42 16.51 -6.20
C ALA A 159 -8.50 15.12 -6.84
N ALA A 160 -7.85 14.93 -8.01
CA ALA A 160 -7.77 13.65 -8.69
C ALA A 160 -7.06 12.59 -7.82
N ALA A 161 -5.91 12.92 -7.23
CA ALA A 161 -5.18 12.01 -6.35
C ALA A 161 -6.01 11.61 -5.11
N ASN A 162 -6.72 12.57 -4.49
CA ASN A 162 -7.60 12.26 -3.36
C ASN A 162 -8.73 11.32 -3.75
N ALA A 163 -9.38 11.53 -4.91
CA ALA A 163 -10.46 10.68 -5.39
C ALA A 163 -9.97 9.23 -5.65
N LEU A 164 -8.84 9.09 -6.34
CA LEU A 164 -8.24 7.78 -6.63
C LEU A 164 -7.80 7.05 -5.36
N MET A 165 -7.10 7.73 -4.46
CA MET A 165 -6.68 7.13 -3.18
C MET A 165 -7.87 6.85 -2.26
N GLY A 166 -8.97 7.61 -2.39
CA GLY A 166 -10.25 7.32 -1.73
C GLY A 166 -10.83 5.97 -2.15
N VAL A 167 -10.80 5.65 -3.44
CA VAL A 167 -11.20 4.33 -3.95
C VAL A 167 -10.31 3.24 -3.35
N HIS A 168 -8.98 3.40 -3.41
CA HIS A 168 -8.06 2.42 -2.84
C HIS A 168 -8.34 2.16 -1.35
N ARG A 169 -8.52 3.23 -0.56
CA ARG A 169 -8.84 3.12 0.88
C ARG A 169 -10.13 2.35 1.11
N THR A 170 -11.17 2.65 0.33
CA THR A 170 -12.46 1.95 0.41
C THR A 170 -12.32 0.46 0.11
N LEU A 171 -11.46 0.08 -0.85
CA LEU A 171 -11.17 -1.32 -1.16
C LEU A 171 -10.43 -2.03 -0.01
N ILE A 172 -9.46 -1.37 0.64
CA ILE A 172 -8.78 -1.92 1.82
C ILE A 172 -9.76 -2.13 2.97
N ASP A 173 -10.64 -1.16 3.24
CA ASP A 173 -11.66 -1.28 4.27
C ASP A 173 -12.65 -2.41 3.96
N PHE A 174 -13.05 -2.55 2.68
CA PHE A 174 -13.86 -3.67 2.24
C PHE A 174 -13.18 -5.03 2.50
N VAL A 175 -11.91 -5.19 2.13
CA VAL A 175 -11.16 -6.43 2.39
C VAL A 175 -11.10 -6.72 3.89
N ARG A 176 -10.81 -5.73 4.72
CA ARG A 176 -10.77 -5.86 6.19
C ARG A 176 -12.11 -6.36 6.75
N CYS A 177 -13.23 -5.83 6.26
CA CYS A 177 -14.56 -6.30 6.66
C CYS A 177 -14.79 -7.77 6.29
N GLN A 178 -14.33 -8.22 5.12
CA GLN A 178 -14.47 -9.61 4.70
C GLN A 178 -13.64 -10.60 5.53
N LEU A 179 -12.57 -10.12 6.18
CA LEU A 179 -11.72 -10.95 7.04
C LEU A 179 -12.30 -11.23 8.43
N THR A 180 -13.39 -10.58 8.81
CA THR A 180 -14.03 -10.77 10.14
C THR A 180 -14.95 -11.99 10.18
N GLY A 181 -15.23 -12.63 9.03
CA GLY A 181 -16.09 -13.83 8.92
C GLY A 181 -15.42 -15.11 9.39
N GLN A 182 -16.21 -16.18 9.58
CA GLN A 182 -15.70 -17.49 10.02
C GLN A 182 -14.93 -18.24 8.94
N ALA A 183 -15.21 -18.00 7.67
CA ALA A 183 -14.51 -18.59 6.53
C ALA A 183 -14.09 -17.50 5.56
N VAL A 184 -12.79 -17.39 5.32
CA VAL A 184 -12.21 -16.39 4.40
C VAL A 184 -12.01 -17.05 3.04
N ASP A 185 -12.89 -16.72 2.10
CA ASP A 185 -12.76 -17.13 0.70
C ASP A 185 -11.99 -16.06 -0.08
N ARG A 186 -10.69 -16.27 -0.23
CA ARG A 186 -9.77 -15.38 -0.94
C ARG A 186 -10.18 -15.12 -2.39
N VAL A 187 -10.62 -16.18 -3.10
CA VAL A 187 -10.96 -16.07 -4.54
C VAL A 187 -12.21 -15.22 -4.71
N ARG A 188 -13.22 -15.45 -3.88
CA ARG A 188 -14.42 -14.62 -3.85
C ARG A 188 -14.10 -13.18 -3.51
N ILE A 189 -13.31 -12.94 -2.45
CA ILE A 189 -12.93 -11.57 -2.05
C ILE A 189 -12.19 -10.86 -3.19
N ALA A 190 -11.23 -11.51 -3.85
CA ALA A 190 -10.50 -10.93 -4.98
C ALA A 190 -11.43 -10.57 -6.14
N ALA A 191 -12.39 -11.44 -6.48
CA ALA A 191 -13.39 -11.17 -7.50
C ALA A 191 -14.29 -9.99 -7.13
N GLU A 192 -14.73 -9.91 -5.87
CA GLU A 192 -15.55 -8.80 -5.38
C GLU A 192 -14.77 -7.47 -5.34
N VAL A 193 -13.50 -7.48 -4.92
CA VAL A 193 -12.62 -6.30 -4.98
C VAL A 193 -12.53 -5.77 -6.40
N LYS A 194 -12.31 -6.66 -7.38
CA LYS A 194 -12.26 -6.28 -8.79
C LYS A 194 -13.57 -5.68 -9.28
N ALA A 195 -14.71 -6.36 -9.01
CA ALA A 195 -16.01 -5.90 -9.48
C ALA A 195 -16.45 -4.58 -8.84
N ARG A 196 -16.35 -4.47 -7.50
CA ARG A 196 -16.75 -3.26 -6.76
C ARG A 196 -15.78 -2.11 -6.99
N GLY A 197 -14.49 -2.40 -7.12
CA GLY A 197 -13.47 -1.41 -7.45
C GLY A 197 -13.67 -0.84 -8.84
N GLN A 198 -14.03 -1.66 -9.83
CA GLN A 198 -14.37 -1.17 -11.16
C GLN A 198 -15.58 -0.23 -11.10
N GLN A 199 -16.64 -0.61 -10.39
CA GLN A 199 -17.82 0.25 -10.21
C GLN A 199 -17.46 1.61 -9.56
N ALA A 200 -16.58 1.61 -8.56
CA ALA A 200 -16.12 2.84 -7.92
C ALA A 200 -15.28 3.71 -8.87
N LEU A 201 -14.44 3.10 -9.71
CA LEU A 201 -13.66 3.82 -10.72
C LEU A 201 -14.57 4.37 -11.83
N ASP A 202 -15.56 3.61 -12.29
CA ASP A 202 -16.53 4.04 -13.30
C ASP A 202 -17.30 5.29 -12.85
N LEU A 203 -17.59 5.39 -11.54
CA LEU A 203 -18.19 6.60 -10.96
C LEU A 203 -17.28 7.84 -11.14
N LEU A 204 -15.95 7.66 -11.09
CA LEU A 204 -15.00 8.75 -11.28
C LEU A 204 -14.75 9.08 -12.77
N VAL A 205 -14.96 8.12 -13.67
CA VAL A 205 -14.70 8.31 -15.11
C VAL A 205 -15.51 9.47 -15.69
N ALA A 206 -16.76 9.63 -15.27
CA ALA A 206 -17.62 10.72 -15.72
C ALA A 206 -17.04 12.10 -15.38
N GLY A 207 -16.30 12.24 -14.28
CA GLY A 207 -15.69 13.48 -13.84
C GLY A 207 -14.19 13.62 -14.15
N LEU A 208 -13.45 12.50 -14.18
CA LEU A 208 -11.99 12.47 -14.31
C LEU A 208 -11.47 11.72 -15.54
N GLY A 209 -12.33 11.09 -16.34
CA GLY A 209 -11.96 10.14 -17.38
C GLY A 209 -10.93 10.64 -18.41
N THR A 210 -10.98 11.91 -18.78
CA THR A 210 -10.07 12.53 -19.77
C THR A 210 -8.95 13.34 -19.13
N TYR A 211 -8.98 13.58 -17.82
CA TYR A 211 -7.96 14.37 -17.15
C TYR A 211 -6.63 13.58 -17.08
N GLY A 212 -5.57 14.15 -17.61
CA GLY A 212 -4.25 13.53 -17.67
C GLY A 212 -4.15 12.32 -18.61
N ALA A 213 -5.02 12.20 -19.59
CA ALA A 213 -4.84 11.24 -20.67
C ALA A 213 -3.62 11.61 -21.52
N LYS A 214 -2.69 10.65 -21.72
CA LYS A 214 -1.55 10.87 -22.63
C LYS A 214 -2.08 10.96 -24.05
N SER A 215 -1.72 12.03 -24.77
CA SER A 215 -2.00 12.14 -26.19
C SER A 215 -1.42 10.93 -26.92
N ALA A 216 -2.23 10.25 -27.76
CA ALA A 216 -1.71 9.31 -28.70
C ALA A 216 -0.83 10.12 -29.68
N THR A 217 0.50 10.02 -29.52
CA THR A 217 1.43 10.59 -30.51
C THR A 217 1.17 9.86 -31.79
N GLY A 218 0.52 10.55 -32.73
CA GLY A 218 0.32 10.03 -34.09
C GLY A 218 1.69 9.80 -34.71
N SER A 219 2.00 8.54 -34.97
CA SER A 219 3.02 8.21 -35.98
C SER A 219 2.45 8.63 -37.33
N LEU A 220 2.99 9.74 -37.85
CA LEU A 220 2.97 10.04 -39.27
C LEU A 220 4.07 9.27 -39.95
#